data_47a148c4964c4409e7e60b5f2ca4d8a3
#
_entry.id   47a148c4964c4409e7e60b5f2ca4d8a3
#
_cell.length_a   1.000
_cell.length_b   1.000
_cell.length_c   1.000
_cell.angle_alpha   90.00
_cell.angle_beta   90.00
_cell.angle_gamma   90.00
#
_symmetry.space_group_name_H-M   'P 1'
#
loop_
_entity.id
_entity.type
_entity.pdbx_description
1 polymer ?
#
loop_
_entity_poly.entity_id
_entity_poly.type
_entity_poly.pdbx_seq_one_letter_code
_entity_poly.pdbx_strand_id
1 'polypeptide(L)'
;IENPGFDSQTKDYMNTTYSKFGSKCEPSDKFCEKIAKMGVMDAACDLTAVKTKAKASKTDGSKTKSVRGIAKLIDANFAGGAKAGECTIIFCEGDSAKAGIVSGLSKEDRNYIGVYPLKGKLLNVRGESLTKIMNNKEIVEIKKILGLESDKVYKDLNHLHKSLRYGKILFMTDQDLDGSHIKGLGINMFHNLWKSIIKLNVIGFMNTPILKAKKGSQEVVFYNDGEYEEWKEENNDGKGWSVKYYKGLGTS
;
A
#
# COMPACT_ATOMS: atom_id res chain seq x y z
N ILE A 1 -18.31 3.39 -47.59
CA ILE A 1 -17.04 3.68 -48.26
C ILE A 1 -16.87 2.66 -49.36
N GLU A 2 -17.05 3.06 -50.61
CA GLU A 2 -16.76 2.22 -51.77
C GLU A 2 -15.28 2.34 -52.07
N ASN A 3 -14.55 1.20 -52.07
CA ASN A 3 -13.12 1.08 -52.38
C ASN A 3 -12.20 2.00 -51.59
N PRO A 4 -12.07 1.87 -50.26
CA PRO A 4 -11.11 2.63 -49.51
C PRO A 4 -9.69 2.27 -49.91
N GLY A 5 -8.96 3.24 -50.46
CA GLY A 5 -7.53 3.11 -50.75
C GLY A 5 -6.72 3.60 -49.56
N PHE A 6 -5.66 2.88 -49.21
CA PHE A 6 -4.68 3.30 -48.21
C PHE A 6 -3.36 3.57 -48.91
N ASP A 7 -2.77 4.71 -48.70
CA ASP A 7 -1.50 5.12 -49.26
C ASP A 7 -0.29 4.59 -48.50
N SER A 8 -0.51 4.03 -47.34
CA SER A 8 0.53 3.36 -46.57
C SER A 8 -0.01 2.16 -45.74
N GLN A 9 0.88 1.22 -45.39
CA GLN A 9 0.58 0.13 -44.45
C GLN A 9 0.87 0.50 -43.01
N THR A 10 1.31 1.72 -42.75
CA THR A 10 1.62 2.20 -41.41
C THR A 10 0.31 2.42 -40.64
N LYS A 11 0.20 1.80 -39.50
CA LYS A 11 -0.97 1.93 -38.62
C LYS A 11 -0.77 3.13 -37.71
N ASP A 12 -1.25 4.30 -38.13
CA ASP A 12 -1.24 5.51 -37.32
C ASP A 12 -2.56 5.69 -36.57
N TYR A 13 -2.46 6.31 -35.40
CA TYR A 13 -3.64 6.73 -34.66
C TYR A 13 -4.32 7.90 -35.36
N MET A 14 -5.63 7.83 -35.53
CA MET A 14 -6.40 8.92 -36.08
C MET A 14 -6.53 10.05 -35.04
N ASN A 15 -5.72 11.09 -35.17
CA ASN A 15 -5.71 12.26 -34.30
C ASN A 15 -6.70 13.35 -34.72
N THR A 16 -7.46 13.11 -35.78
CA THR A 16 -8.40 14.09 -36.33
C THR A 16 -9.69 14.08 -35.53
N THR A 17 -10.11 15.22 -35.03
CA THR A 17 -11.41 15.36 -34.35
C THR A 17 -12.54 15.08 -35.33
N TYR A 18 -13.66 14.52 -34.86
CA TYR A 18 -14.84 14.16 -35.66
C TYR A 18 -15.28 15.29 -36.61
N SER A 19 -15.29 16.53 -36.13
CA SER A 19 -15.65 17.72 -36.93
C SER A 19 -14.72 18.02 -38.11
N LYS A 20 -13.52 17.43 -38.13
CA LYS A 20 -12.50 17.59 -39.19
C LYS A 20 -12.42 16.38 -40.12
N PHE A 21 -13.24 15.36 -39.92
CA PHE A 21 -13.37 14.28 -40.87
C PHE A 21 -13.93 14.80 -42.19
N GLY A 22 -13.23 14.59 -43.27
CA GLY A 22 -13.65 15.01 -44.62
C GLY A 22 -14.86 14.25 -45.17
N SER A 23 -15.45 13.30 -44.44
CA SER A 23 -16.64 12.60 -44.84
C SER A 23 -17.84 13.02 -43.98
N LYS A 24 -18.97 13.28 -44.64
CA LYS A 24 -20.26 13.57 -44.01
C LYS A 24 -21.00 12.29 -43.59
N CYS A 25 -20.27 11.25 -43.17
CA CYS A 25 -20.90 10.00 -42.75
C CYS A 25 -21.39 10.15 -41.30
N GLU A 26 -22.66 10.39 -41.12
CA GLU A 26 -23.34 10.31 -39.82
C GLU A 26 -23.95 8.90 -39.70
N PRO A 27 -23.40 8.03 -38.83
CA PRO A 27 -24.00 6.72 -38.64
C PRO A 27 -25.39 6.87 -38.01
N SER A 28 -26.38 6.19 -38.58
CA SER A 28 -27.73 6.21 -38.02
C SER A 28 -27.79 5.55 -36.65
N ASP A 29 -28.74 5.99 -35.80
CA ASP A 29 -28.90 5.38 -34.46
C ASP A 29 -29.10 3.86 -34.53
N LYS A 30 -29.85 3.36 -35.53
CA LYS A 30 -30.02 1.91 -35.78
C LYS A 30 -28.69 1.19 -36.07
N PHE A 31 -27.75 1.85 -36.74
CA PHE A 31 -26.44 1.30 -37.02
C PHE A 31 -25.61 1.25 -35.73
N CYS A 32 -25.62 2.32 -34.94
CA CYS A 32 -24.94 2.39 -33.64
C CYS A 32 -25.50 1.33 -32.67
N GLU A 33 -26.83 1.16 -32.61
CA GLU A 33 -27.46 0.11 -31.82
C GLU A 33 -27.06 -1.31 -32.26
N LYS A 34 -26.98 -1.55 -33.57
CA LYS A 34 -26.51 -2.85 -34.08
C LYS A 34 -25.07 -3.15 -33.68
N ILE A 35 -24.17 -2.14 -33.81
CA ILE A 35 -22.79 -2.29 -33.36
C ILE A 35 -22.70 -2.55 -31.86
N ALA A 36 -23.45 -1.81 -31.05
CA ALA A 36 -23.51 -2.01 -29.61
C ALA A 36 -23.96 -3.44 -29.25
N LYS A 37 -24.96 -3.99 -29.97
CA LYS A 37 -25.46 -5.36 -29.78
C LYS A 37 -24.53 -6.45 -30.30
N MET A 38 -23.52 -6.14 -31.10
CA MET A 38 -22.54 -7.12 -31.60
C MET A 38 -21.57 -7.64 -30.54
N GLY A 39 -21.54 -7.05 -29.32
CA GLY A 39 -20.65 -7.46 -28.24
C GLY A 39 -19.16 -7.16 -28.49
N VAL A 40 -18.82 -6.42 -29.55
CA VAL A 40 -17.44 -6.08 -29.91
C VAL A 40 -16.76 -5.27 -28.81
N MET A 41 -17.50 -4.32 -28.22
CA MET A 41 -16.99 -3.48 -27.11
C MET A 41 -16.76 -4.32 -25.86
N ASP A 42 -17.67 -5.24 -25.55
CA ASP A 42 -17.54 -6.14 -24.40
C ASP A 42 -16.33 -7.06 -24.59
N ALA A 43 -16.18 -7.66 -25.78
CA ALA A 43 -15.01 -8.48 -26.12
C ALA A 43 -13.68 -7.68 -26.06
N ALA A 44 -13.68 -6.42 -26.51
CA ALA A 44 -12.50 -5.55 -26.42
C ALA A 44 -12.17 -5.19 -24.97
N CYS A 45 -13.17 -4.91 -24.14
CA CYS A 45 -13.02 -4.68 -22.71
C CYS A 45 -12.46 -5.92 -22.01
N ASP A 46 -13.00 -7.11 -22.30
CA ASP A 46 -12.53 -8.38 -21.73
C ASP A 46 -11.08 -8.68 -22.11
N LEU A 47 -10.71 -8.51 -23.39
CA LEU A 47 -9.33 -8.65 -23.84
C LEU A 47 -8.38 -7.69 -23.14
N THR A 48 -8.82 -6.45 -22.93
CA THR A 48 -8.04 -5.43 -22.23
C THR A 48 -7.90 -5.78 -20.74
N ALA A 49 -8.96 -6.24 -20.10
CA ALA A 49 -8.94 -6.71 -18.72
C ALA A 49 -7.99 -7.91 -18.54
N VAL A 50 -8.04 -8.90 -19.44
CA VAL A 50 -7.13 -10.06 -19.43
C VAL A 50 -5.67 -9.64 -19.59
N LYS A 51 -5.37 -8.74 -20.53
CA LYS A 51 -4.00 -8.20 -20.73
C LYS A 51 -3.51 -7.43 -19.51
N THR A 52 -4.38 -6.65 -18.89
CA THR A 52 -4.04 -5.87 -17.68
C THR A 52 -3.79 -6.79 -16.49
N LYS A 53 -4.61 -7.83 -16.30
CA LYS A 53 -4.40 -8.85 -15.28
C LYS A 53 -3.09 -9.62 -15.49
N ALA A 54 -2.79 -10.02 -16.71
CA ALA A 54 -1.53 -10.70 -17.04
C ALA A 54 -0.30 -9.80 -16.76
N LYS A 55 -0.39 -8.49 -16.98
CA LYS A 55 0.66 -7.54 -16.58
C LYS A 55 0.78 -7.42 -15.07
N ALA A 56 -0.35 -7.38 -14.36
CA ALA A 56 -0.39 -7.31 -12.91
C ALA A 56 0.31 -8.51 -12.25
N SER A 57 0.05 -9.71 -12.77
CA SER A 57 0.66 -10.95 -12.28
C SER A 57 2.19 -10.98 -12.42
N LYS A 58 2.77 -10.25 -13.40
CA LYS A 58 4.24 -10.15 -13.53
C LYS A 58 4.93 -9.45 -12.36
N THR A 59 4.19 -8.64 -11.60
CA THR A 59 4.70 -7.94 -10.42
C THR A 59 4.34 -8.65 -9.12
N ASP A 60 3.68 -9.79 -9.18
CA ASP A 60 3.24 -10.54 -8.01
C ASP A 60 4.42 -11.00 -7.16
N GLY A 61 4.18 -11.01 -5.86
CA GLY A 61 5.04 -11.67 -4.91
C GLY A 61 4.75 -13.17 -4.84
N SER A 62 5.60 -13.87 -4.12
CA SER A 62 5.41 -15.29 -3.81
C SER A 62 5.94 -15.61 -2.43
N LYS A 63 5.44 -16.66 -1.80
CA LYS A 63 5.95 -17.13 -0.51
C LYS A 63 7.32 -17.80 -0.67
N THR A 64 8.35 -16.99 -0.86
CA THR A 64 9.76 -17.44 -0.92
C THR A 64 10.48 -17.11 0.38
N LYS A 65 11.49 -17.93 0.75
CA LYS A 65 12.32 -17.69 1.95
C LYS A 65 13.16 -16.42 1.85
N SER A 66 13.48 -15.96 0.65
CA SER A 66 14.25 -14.73 0.44
C SER A 66 13.68 -13.91 -0.71
N VAL A 67 13.76 -12.59 -0.61
CA VAL A 67 13.42 -11.66 -1.67
C VAL A 67 14.69 -10.97 -2.16
N ARG A 68 14.92 -11.00 -3.48
CA ARG A 68 16.07 -10.34 -4.10
C ARG A 68 15.71 -8.99 -4.70
N GLY A 69 16.67 -8.09 -4.79
CA GLY A 69 16.54 -6.81 -5.48
C GLY A 69 15.85 -5.71 -4.69
N ILE A 70 15.59 -5.89 -3.40
CA ILE A 70 15.05 -4.87 -2.50
C ILE A 70 16.12 -4.52 -1.47
N ALA A 71 17.02 -3.61 -1.84
CA ALA A 71 18.21 -3.28 -1.04
C ALA A 71 17.90 -2.72 0.36
N LYS A 72 16.75 -2.05 0.53
CA LYS A 72 16.37 -1.43 1.81
C LYS A 72 15.67 -2.37 2.79
N LEU A 73 15.28 -3.56 2.33
CA LEU A 73 14.63 -4.55 3.20
C LEU A 73 15.64 -5.18 4.16
N ILE A 74 15.31 -5.17 5.44
CA ILE A 74 15.89 -6.09 6.43
C ILE A 74 14.83 -7.16 6.65
N ASP A 75 15.06 -8.33 6.09
CA ASP A 75 14.09 -9.43 6.11
C ASP A 75 14.17 -10.19 7.44
N ALA A 76 13.04 -10.71 7.92
CA ALA A 76 13.05 -11.63 9.04
C ALA A 76 13.61 -12.99 8.60
N ASN A 77 14.41 -13.62 9.45
CA ASN A 77 15.06 -14.90 9.09
C ASN A 77 14.02 -16.01 8.79
N PHE A 78 12.87 -15.99 9.44
CA PHE A 78 11.79 -16.98 9.23
C PHE A 78 10.72 -16.55 8.23
N ALA A 79 10.86 -15.37 7.63
CA ALA A 79 9.92 -14.90 6.60
C ALA A 79 9.84 -15.88 5.43
N GLY A 80 8.62 -16.14 4.96
CA GLY A 80 8.35 -17.06 3.85
C GLY A 80 8.63 -18.54 4.16
N GLY A 81 9.08 -18.87 5.36
CA GLY A 81 9.31 -20.24 5.84
C GLY A 81 8.10 -20.84 6.55
N ALA A 82 8.32 -21.92 7.31
CA ALA A 82 7.28 -22.58 8.09
C ALA A 82 6.69 -21.68 9.18
N LYS A 83 7.51 -20.81 9.78
CA LYS A 83 7.11 -19.86 10.83
C LYS A 83 6.69 -18.48 10.28
N ALA A 84 6.43 -18.36 8.99
CA ALA A 84 6.03 -17.10 8.36
C ALA A 84 4.80 -16.44 9.01
N GLY A 85 3.85 -17.25 9.51
CA GLY A 85 2.66 -16.77 10.21
C GLY A 85 2.95 -16.03 11.51
N GLU A 86 4.10 -16.31 12.15
CA GLU A 86 4.56 -15.66 13.37
C GLU A 86 5.37 -14.37 13.08
N CYS A 87 5.80 -14.19 11.82
CA CYS A 87 6.63 -13.06 11.43
C CYS A 87 5.81 -11.79 11.24
N THR A 88 6.39 -10.67 11.64
CA THR A 88 5.86 -9.31 11.46
C THR A 88 6.76 -8.50 10.56
N ILE A 89 6.21 -7.83 9.54
CA ILE A 89 6.92 -6.80 8.79
C ILE A 89 6.56 -5.42 9.33
N ILE A 90 7.55 -4.59 9.59
CA ILE A 90 7.38 -3.19 9.99
C ILE A 90 7.65 -2.30 8.78
N PHE A 91 6.64 -1.59 8.32
CA PHE A 91 6.79 -0.48 7.39
C PHE A 91 6.97 0.81 8.18
N CYS A 92 8.17 1.40 8.14
CA CYS A 92 8.49 2.59 8.89
C CYS A 92 8.74 3.81 7.99
N GLU A 93 8.63 5.00 8.56
CA GLU A 93 8.83 6.26 7.85
C GLU A 93 10.33 6.57 7.73
N GLY A 94 10.89 6.21 6.58
CA GLY A 94 12.27 6.57 6.22
C GLY A 94 13.38 5.71 6.82
N ASP A 95 14.59 5.99 6.37
CA ASP A 95 15.78 5.21 6.73
C ASP A 95 16.23 5.45 8.19
N SER A 96 15.98 6.63 8.76
CA SER A 96 16.31 6.94 10.16
C SER A 96 15.50 6.10 11.13
N ALA A 97 14.18 6.01 10.93
CA ALA A 97 13.33 5.14 11.73
C ALA A 97 13.73 3.66 11.60
N LYS A 98 14.04 3.20 10.39
CA LYS A 98 14.58 1.86 10.15
C LYS A 98 15.83 1.59 10.97
N ALA A 99 16.79 2.52 10.96
CA ALA A 99 18.06 2.34 11.70
C ALA A 99 17.77 2.21 13.22
N GLY A 100 16.91 3.06 13.78
CA GLY A 100 16.49 3.00 15.17
C GLY A 100 15.83 1.66 15.52
N ILE A 101 14.88 1.20 14.72
CA ILE A 101 14.20 -0.08 14.95
C ILE A 101 15.21 -1.23 14.93
N VAL A 102 16.03 -1.31 13.87
CA VAL A 102 17.00 -2.42 13.68
C VAL A 102 18.04 -2.47 14.78
N SER A 103 18.48 -1.31 15.30
CA SER A 103 19.42 -1.25 16.42
C SER A 103 18.81 -1.76 17.75
N GLY A 104 17.51 -1.62 17.91
CA GLY A 104 16.77 -2.10 19.09
C GLY A 104 16.40 -3.59 19.04
N LEU A 105 16.47 -4.25 17.87
CA LEU A 105 16.11 -5.65 17.74
C LEU A 105 17.21 -6.58 18.30
N SER A 106 16.82 -7.49 19.18
CA SER A 106 17.68 -8.59 19.62
C SER A 106 17.92 -9.60 18.48
N LYS A 107 18.84 -10.54 18.71
CA LYS A 107 19.08 -11.65 17.76
C LYS A 107 17.82 -12.51 17.54
N GLU A 108 17.01 -12.67 18.60
CA GLU A 108 15.77 -13.43 18.52
C GLU A 108 14.70 -12.69 17.75
N ASP A 109 14.53 -11.39 18.00
CA ASP A 109 13.56 -10.55 17.28
C ASP A 109 13.82 -10.57 15.76
N ARG A 110 15.08 -10.61 15.34
CA ARG A 110 15.46 -10.69 13.91
C ARG A 110 14.99 -11.96 13.20
N ASN A 111 14.63 -12.99 13.96
CA ASN A 111 14.03 -14.18 13.39
C ASN A 111 12.60 -13.94 12.91
N TYR A 112 11.88 -13.05 13.60
CA TYR A 112 10.44 -12.82 13.40
C TYR A 112 10.10 -11.44 12.87
N ILE A 113 10.98 -10.45 13.00
CA ILE A 113 10.71 -9.06 12.64
C ILE A 113 11.53 -8.65 11.42
N GLY A 114 10.81 -8.27 10.35
CA GLY A 114 11.39 -7.61 9.19
C GLY A 114 11.10 -6.12 9.23
N VAL A 115 11.97 -5.31 8.61
CA VAL A 115 11.83 -3.85 8.56
C VAL A 115 12.07 -3.34 7.15
N TYR A 116 11.13 -2.52 6.65
CA TYR A 116 11.26 -1.86 5.36
C TYR A 116 10.89 -0.37 5.48
N PRO A 117 11.80 0.55 5.12
CA PRO A 117 11.54 1.97 5.16
C PRO A 117 10.74 2.42 3.94
N LEU A 118 9.61 3.07 4.16
CA LEU A 118 8.86 3.75 3.12
C LEU A 118 9.62 5.01 2.67
N LYS A 119 9.45 5.38 1.40
CA LYS A 119 10.11 6.58 0.81
C LYS A 119 9.35 7.88 1.09
N GLY A 120 8.35 7.83 1.95
CA GLY A 120 7.43 8.90 2.26
C GLY A 120 5.98 8.46 2.03
N LYS A 121 5.14 9.36 1.52
CA LYS A 121 3.72 9.08 1.29
C LYS A 121 3.54 8.05 0.17
N LEU A 122 2.86 6.95 0.47
CA LEU A 122 2.49 5.94 -0.52
C LEU A 122 1.58 6.53 -1.60
N LEU A 123 1.56 5.90 -2.77
CA LEU A 123 0.61 6.27 -3.82
C LEU A 123 -0.82 6.09 -3.32
N ASN A 124 -1.64 7.13 -3.47
CA ASN A 124 -3.09 6.98 -3.29
C ASN A 124 -3.65 6.18 -4.48
N VAL A 125 -3.94 4.90 -4.24
CA VAL A 125 -4.39 3.98 -5.30
C VAL A 125 -5.84 4.16 -5.68
N ARG A 126 -6.63 4.90 -4.89
CA ARG A 126 -8.05 5.11 -5.17
C ARG A 126 -8.22 5.98 -6.43
N GLY A 127 -8.90 5.44 -7.44
CA GLY A 127 -9.12 6.12 -8.72
C GLY A 127 -7.95 6.06 -9.70
N GLU A 128 -6.83 5.41 -9.32
CA GLU A 128 -5.70 5.24 -10.21
C GLU A 128 -5.84 4.02 -11.12
N SER A 129 -5.26 4.11 -12.32
CA SER A 129 -5.24 2.98 -13.24
C SER A 129 -4.35 1.85 -12.72
N LEU A 130 -4.74 0.60 -12.98
CA LEU A 130 -3.93 -0.57 -12.63
C LEU A 130 -2.51 -0.48 -13.19
N THR A 131 -2.35 0.06 -14.39
CA THR A 131 -1.02 0.26 -15.01
C THR A 131 -0.15 1.19 -14.18
N LYS A 132 -0.69 2.29 -13.65
CA LYS A 132 0.07 3.22 -12.78
C LYS A 132 0.43 2.56 -11.45
N ILE A 133 -0.49 1.82 -10.86
CA ILE A 133 -0.24 1.07 -9.63
C ILE A 133 0.86 0.03 -9.82
N MET A 134 0.82 -0.75 -10.93
CA MET A 134 1.82 -1.78 -11.24
C MET A 134 3.21 -1.22 -11.58
N ASN A 135 3.28 0.01 -12.06
CA ASN A 135 4.54 0.70 -12.34
C ASN A 135 5.10 1.41 -11.10
N ASN A 136 4.33 1.51 -10.01
CA ASN A 136 4.82 2.10 -8.77
C ASN A 136 5.78 1.13 -8.08
N LYS A 137 7.06 1.51 -8.05
CA LYS A 137 8.14 0.67 -7.51
C LYS A 137 7.90 0.25 -6.07
N GLU A 138 7.39 1.15 -5.23
CA GLU A 138 7.17 0.90 -3.81
C GLU A 138 6.05 -0.12 -3.58
N ILE A 139 4.93 0.00 -4.32
CA ILE A 139 3.84 -0.99 -4.27
C ILE A 139 4.34 -2.36 -4.74
N VAL A 140 5.14 -2.40 -5.80
CA VAL A 140 5.74 -3.66 -6.30
C VAL A 140 6.69 -4.26 -5.27
N GLU A 141 7.50 -3.46 -4.60
CA GLU A 141 8.38 -3.91 -3.51
C GLU A 141 7.56 -4.47 -2.34
N ILE A 142 6.51 -3.78 -1.90
CA ILE A 142 5.59 -4.25 -0.85
C ILE A 142 4.92 -5.59 -1.23
N LYS A 143 4.46 -5.73 -2.48
CA LYS A 143 3.92 -7.00 -2.99
C LYS A 143 4.93 -8.14 -2.85
N LYS A 144 6.16 -7.92 -3.27
CA LYS A 144 7.24 -8.92 -3.20
C LYS A 144 7.64 -9.23 -1.75
N ILE A 145 7.76 -8.22 -0.90
CA ILE A 145 8.08 -8.39 0.53
C ILE A 145 7.06 -9.27 1.22
N LEU A 146 5.78 -9.03 0.98
CA LEU A 146 4.69 -9.76 1.60
C LEU A 146 4.35 -11.08 0.91
N GLY A 147 4.72 -11.23 -0.36
CA GLY A 147 4.29 -12.36 -1.19
C GLY A 147 2.86 -12.22 -1.70
N LEU A 148 2.40 -10.98 -1.94
CA LEU A 148 1.03 -10.71 -2.39
C LEU A 148 0.85 -11.00 -3.88
N GLU A 149 -0.26 -11.64 -4.22
CA GLU A 149 -0.68 -11.90 -5.58
C GLU A 149 -1.87 -10.99 -5.94
N SER A 150 -1.89 -10.48 -7.17
CA SER A 150 -2.98 -9.64 -7.67
C SER A 150 -4.30 -10.42 -7.68
N ASP A 151 -5.40 -9.75 -7.34
CA ASP A 151 -6.76 -10.31 -7.31
C ASP A 151 -6.97 -11.52 -6.38
N LYS A 152 -5.96 -11.89 -5.57
CA LYS A 152 -6.08 -13.02 -4.65
C LYS A 152 -6.91 -12.68 -3.42
N VAL A 153 -7.86 -13.55 -3.09
CA VAL A 153 -8.67 -13.44 -1.88
C VAL A 153 -8.11 -14.38 -0.81
N TYR A 154 -7.74 -13.82 0.33
CA TYR A 154 -7.28 -14.58 1.50
C TYR A 154 -8.49 -14.89 2.39
N LYS A 155 -8.90 -16.16 2.44
CA LYS A 155 -10.18 -16.60 3.05
C LYS A 155 -10.16 -16.50 4.57
N ASP A 156 -9.06 -16.92 5.17
CA ASP A 156 -8.83 -16.99 6.62
C ASP A 156 -7.35 -16.84 6.96
N LEU A 157 -7.01 -16.79 8.23
CA LEU A 157 -5.63 -16.64 8.71
C LEU A 157 -4.74 -17.81 8.28
N ASN A 158 -5.25 -19.05 8.26
CA ASN A 158 -4.47 -20.21 7.82
C ASN A 158 -4.11 -20.10 6.35
N HIS A 159 -5.05 -19.69 5.51
CA HIS A 159 -4.82 -19.47 4.09
C HIS A 159 -3.83 -18.32 3.88
N LEU A 160 -3.96 -17.24 4.64
CA LEU A 160 -3.03 -16.11 4.60
C LEU A 160 -1.61 -16.55 5.00
N HIS A 161 -1.45 -17.23 6.13
CA HIS A 161 -0.14 -17.71 6.62
C HIS A 161 0.52 -18.72 5.68
N LYS A 162 -0.27 -19.53 4.96
CA LYS A 162 0.25 -20.43 3.92
C LYS A 162 0.66 -19.70 2.65
N SER A 163 0.10 -18.54 2.38
CA SER A 163 0.32 -17.80 1.14
C SER A 163 1.34 -16.66 1.26
N LEU A 164 1.40 -15.99 2.40
CA LEU A 164 2.24 -14.81 2.61
C LEU A 164 3.56 -15.13 3.30
N ARG A 165 4.52 -14.23 3.15
CA ARG A 165 5.82 -14.31 3.79
C ARG A 165 5.81 -13.83 5.24
N TYR A 166 4.81 -13.03 5.61
CA TYR A 166 4.58 -12.48 6.93
C TYR A 166 3.14 -12.68 7.36
N GLY A 167 2.94 -12.98 8.64
CA GLY A 167 1.61 -13.14 9.23
C GLY A 167 1.01 -11.83 9.72
N LYS A 168 1.85 -10.83 10.00
CA LYS A 168 1.43 -9.51 10.49
C LYS A 168 2.13 -8.38 9.74
N ILE A 169 1.42 -7.27 9.60
CA ILE A 169 1.89 -6.04 8.97
C ILE A 169 1.74 -4.91 9.98
N LEU A 170 2.82 -4.19 10.26
CA LEU A 170 2.80 -3.09 11.21
C LEU A 170 3.31 -1.81 10.51
N PHE A 171 2.54 -0.74 10.60
CA PHE A 171 2.99 0.59 10.19
C PHE A 171 3.51 1.33 11.41
N MET A 172 4.74 1.83 11.32
CA MET A 172 5.39 2.62 12.35
C MET A 172 5.83 3.96 11.76
N THR A 173 5.07 4.99 12.07
CA THR A 173 5.30 6.36 11.59
C THR A 173 5.26 7.32 12.77
N ASP A 174 5.79 8.52 12.56
CA ASP A 174 5.67 9.59 13.54
C ASP A 174 4.20 9.90 13.87
N GLN A 175 3.95 10.38 15.07
CA GLN A 175 2.60 10.76 15.52
C GLN A 175 2.27 12.20 15.11
N ASP A 176 2.45 12.50 13.85
CA ASP A 176 2.12 13.77 13.22
C ASP A 176 1.13 13.60 12.07
N LEU A 177 0.80 14.69 11.38
CA LEU A 177 -0.14 14.67 10.25
C LEU A 177 0.39 13.83 9.09
N ASP A 178 1.69 13.86 8.81
CA ASP A 178 2.29 13.10 7.72
C ASP A 178 2.30 11.61 8.03
N GLY A 179 2.66 11.22 9.25
CA GLY A 179 2.58 9.84 9.71
C GLY A 179 1.16 9.28 9.69
N SER A 180 0.18 10.09 10.09
CA SER A 180 -1.26 9.73 10.00
C SER A 180 -1.70 9.56 8.55
N HIS A 181 -1.21 10.41 7.65
CA HIS A 181 -1.47 10.30 6.21
C HIS A 181 -0.86 9.01 5.62
N ILE A 182 0.37 8.66 5.99
CA ILE A 182 1.03 7.41 5.55
C ILE A 182 0.24 6.19 6.01
N LYS A 183 -0.21 6.14 7.27
CA LYS A 183 -1.10 5.09 7.79
C LYS A 183 -2.37 4.97 6.97
N GLY A 184 -3.04 6.10 6.70
CA GLY A 184 -4.25 6.17 5.89
C GLY A 184 -4.05 5.65 4.47
N LEU A 185 -2.94 6.02 3.81
CA LEU A 185 -2.58 5.52 2.47
C LEU A 185 -2.25 4.03 2.47
N GLY A 186 -1.61 3.51 3.53
CA GLY A 186 -1.39 2.08 3.72
C GLY A 186 -2.71 1.30 3.80
N ILE A 187 -3.65 1.75 4.64
CA ILE A 187 -5.00 1.15 4.72
C ILE A 187 -5.70 1.23 3.36
N ASN A 188 -5.68 2.39 2.71
CA ASN A 188 -6.31 2.61 1.41
C ASN A 188 -5.76 1.64 0.35
N MET A 189 -4.45 1.42 0.32
CA MET A 189 -3.81 0.46 -0.58
C MET A 189 -4.34 -0.96 -0.36
N PHE A 190 -4.33 -1.46 0.88
CA PHE A 190 -4.83 -2.80 1.18
C PHE A 190 -6.34 -2.91 0.96
N HIS A 191 -7.11 -1.88 1.30
CA HIS A 191 -8.55 -1.88 1.10
C HIS A 191 -8.95 -1.97 -0.39
N ASN A 192 -8.22 -1.29 -1.26
CA ASN A 192 -8.53 -1.28 -2.68
C ASN A 192 -7.98 -2.51 -3.42
N LEU A 193 -6.78 -3.00 -3.05
CA LEU A 193 -6.11 -4.07 -3.78
C LEU A 193 -6.31 -5.46 -3.15
N TRP A 194 -6.46 -5.54 -1.83
CA TRP A 194 -6.59 -6.81 -1.07
C TRP A 194 -7.56 -6.68 0.11
N LYS A 195 -8.80 -6.35 -0.17
CA LYS A 195 -9.84 -6.11 0.84
C LYS A 195 -9.98 -7.25 1.87
N SER A 196 -9.68 -8.49 1.47
CA SER A 196 -9.70 -9.64 2.37
C SER A 196 -8.67 -9.55 3.49
N ILE A 197 -7.52 -8.92 3.29
CA ILE A 197 -6.48 -8.74 4.31
C ILE A 197 -6.96 -7.82 5.43
N ILE A 198 -7.68 -6.74 5.07
CA ILE A 198 -8.28 -5.84 6.07
C ILE A 198 -9.23 -6.59 7.00
N LYS A 199 -10.06 -7.49 6.43
CA LYS A 199 -11.02 -8.28 7.21
C LYS A 199 -10.38 -9.27 8.18
N LEU A 200 -9.14 -9.69 7.90
CA LEU A 200 -8.42 -10.65 8.74
C LEU A 200 -7.68 -10.00 9.92
N ASN A 201 -7.75 -8.67 10.04
CA ASN A 201 -7.17 -7.90 11.14
C ASN A 201 -5.67 -8.17 11.40
N VAL A 202 -4.90 -8.34 10.33
CA VAL A 202 -3.45 -8.58 10.39
C VAL A 202 -2.62 -7.32 10.22
N ILE A 203 -3.26 -6.17 10.01
CA ILE A 203 -2.62 -4.86 9.88
C ILE A 203 -2.75 -4.11 11.18
N GLY A 204 -1.64 -3.70 11.75
CA GLY A 204 -1.57 -2.90 12.96
C GLY A 204 -0.82 -1.60 12.74
N PHE A 205 -0.94 -0.71 13.72
CA PHE A 205 -0.25 0.58 13.76
C PHE A 205 0.45 0.70 15.10
N MET A 206 1.70 1.11 15.06
CA MET A 206 2.41 1.52 16.28
C MET A 206 2.26 3.02 16.44
N ASN A 207 1.66 3.40 17.54
CA ASN A 207 1.56 4.81 17.92
C ASN A 207 2.70 5.10 18.90
N THR A 208 3.50 6.13 18.60
CA THR A 208 4.46 6.67 19.53
C THR A 208 3.80 7.79 20.35
N PRO A 209 4.12 7.94 21.64
CA PRO A 209 3.58 9.03 22.42
C PRO A 209 4.10 10.38 21.88
N ILE A 210 3.24 11.39 21.89
CA ILE A 210 3.63 12.78 21.56
C ILE A 210 4.10 13.54 22.80
N LEU A 211 3.60 13.14 23.97
CA LEU A 211 3.87 13.78 25.24
C LEU A 211 4.03 12.76 26.36
N LYS A 212 4.92 13.05 27.28
CA LYS A 212 5.01 12.39 28.58
C LYS A 212 5.03 13.42 29.71
N ALA A 213 4.18 13.23 30.68
CA ALA A 213 4.20 14.00 31.94
C ALA A 213 4.75 13.12 33.06
N LYS A 214 5.72 13.64 33.84
CA LYS A 214 6.35 12.91 34.94
C LYS A 214 6.34 13.72 36.22
N LYS A 215 5.96 13.05 37.32
CA LYS A 215 6.01 13.62 38.69
C LYS A 215 6.51 12.57 39.65
N GLY A 216 7.76 12.69 40.09
CA GLY A 216 8.43 11.68 40.89
C GLY A 216 8.50 10.34 40.18
N SER A 217 7.89 9.30 40.72
CA SER A 217 7.81 7.96 40.09
C SER A 217 6.59 7.77 39.17
N GLN A 218 5.69 8.75 39.14
CA GLN A 218 4.50 8.67 38.28
C GLN A 218 4.84 9.16 36.87
N GLU A 219 4.42 8.40 35.83
CA GLU A 219 4.55 8.79 34.44
C GLU A 219 3.20 8.59 33.75
N VAL A 220 2.75 9.61 33.02
CA VAL A 220 1.55 9.60 32.19
C VAL A 220 1.98 9.86 30.76
N VAL A 221 1.42 9.09 29.82
CA VAL A 221 1.81 9.13 28.39
C VAL A 221 0.58 9.51 27.59
N PHE A 222 0.74 10.43 26.62
CA PHE A 222 -0.32 10.92 25.77
C PHE A 222 0.01 10.67 24.30
N TYR A 223 -0.99 10.24 23.55
CA TYR A 223 -0.87 9.88 22.14
C TYR A 223 -1.50 10.92 21.21
N ASN A 224 -2.23 11.89 21.75
CA ASN A 224 -2.78 13.03 21.03
C ASN A 224 -2.91 14.25 22.00
N ASP A 225 -3.06 15.45 21.41
CA ASP A 225 -3.16 16.68 22.19
C ASP A 225 -4.44 16.72 23.02
N GLY A 226 -5.53 16.13 22.52
CA GLY A 226 -6.82 16.08 23.24
C GLY A 226 -6.70 15.35 24.58
N GLU A 227 -6.08 14.17 24.62
CA GLU A 227 -5.83 13.42 25.86
C GLU A 227 -5.01 14.24 26.87
N TYR A 228 -4.05 15.04 26.37
CA TYR A 228 -3.22 15.88 27.24
C TYR A 228 -3.99 17.08 27.80
N GLU A 229 -4.83 17.73 26.98
CA GLU A 229 -5.64 18.85 27.42
C GLU A 229 -6.71 18.40 28.45
N GLU A 230 -7.42 17.31 28.19
CA GLU A 230 -8.36 16.69 29.16
C GLU A 230 -7.67 16.36 30.48
N TRP A 231 -6.48 15.74 30.42
CA TRP A 231 -5.71 15.44 31.62
C TRP A 231 -5.28 16.69 32.38
N LYS A 232 -4.92 17.79 31.70
CA LYS A 232 -4.56 19.06 32.35
C LYS A 232 -5.73 19.63 33.12
N GLU A 233 -6.92 19.59 32.57
CA GLU A 233 -8.13 20.08 33.25
C GLU A 233 -8.37 19.32 34.56
N GLU A 234 -8.13 18.01 34.56
CA GLU A 234 -8.31 17.15 35.74
C GLU A 234 -7.15 17.25 36.76
N ASN A 235 -5.96 17.68 36.31
CA ASN A 235 -4.73 17.65 37.13
C ASN A 235 -4.16 19.04 37.42
N ASN A 236 -5.02 20.01 37.69
CA ASN A 236 -4.63 21.37 38.10
C ASN A 236 -3.62 22.01 37.13
N ASP A 237 -3.92 21.95 35.83
CA ASP A 237 -3.10 22.49 34.74
C ASP A 237 -1.69 21.90 34.67
N GLY A 238 -1.52 20.66 35.15
CA GLY A 238 -0.25 19.97 35.19
C GLY A 238 0.79 20.54 36.14
N LYS A 239 0.38 21.36 37.14
CA LYS A 239 1.29 21.97 38.09
C LYS A 239 2.08 20.92 38.88
N GLY A 240 3.41 21.06 38.84
CA GLY A 240 4.35 20.15 39.50
C GLY A 240 4.68 18.89 38.68
N TRP A 241 4.23 18.81 37.42
CA TRP A 241 4.64 17.79 36.46
C TRP A 241 5.70 18.35 35.51
N SER A 242 6.68 17.52 35.18
CA SER A 242 7.64 17.77 34.10
C SER A 242 7.09 17.18 32.83
N VAL A 243 6.87 18.00 31.79
CA VAL A 243 6.30 17.58 30.52
C VAL A 243 7.40 17.53 29.47
N LYS A 244 7.54 16.38 28.76
CA LYS A 244 8.47 16.19 27.66
C LYS A 244 7.66 15.94 26.36
N TYR A 245 7.93 16.75 25.36
CA TYR A 245 7.38 16.59 24.00
C TYR A 245 8.30 15.71 23.15
N TYR A 246 7.70 14.83 22.37
CA TYR A 246 8.39 13.95 21.41
C TYR A 246 7.95 14.34 20.00
N LYS A 247 8.89 14.78 19.18
CA LYS A 247 8.62 15.23 17.80
C LYS A 247 8.98 14.20 16.76
N GLY A 248 8.78 12.93 17.01
CA GLY A 248 9.05 11.89 16.05
C GLY A 248 9.82 10.70 16.62
N LEU A 249 9.97 9.65 15.82
CA LEU A 249 10.66 8.40 16.19
C LEU A 249 12.14 8.58 16.53
N GLY A 250 12.75 9.70 16.16
CA GLY A 250 14.16 10.01 16.39
C GLY A 250 14.45 11.04 17.46
N THR A 251 13.47 11.50 18.23
CA THR A 251 13.69 12.47 19.33
C THR A 251 14.03 11.72 20.61
N SER A 252 15.27 11.76 20.98
CA SER A 252 15.77 11.37 22.31
C SER A 252 15.69 12.51 23.29
#